data_c13fabb554c48db181f9cc75cfee4d15
#
_entry.id   c13fabb554c48db181f9cc75cfee4d15
#
_cell.length_a   1.000
_cell.length_b   1.000
_cell.length_c   1.000
_cell.angle_alpha   90.00
_cell.angle_beta   90.00
_cell.angle_gamma   90.00
#
_symmetry.space_group_name_H-M   'P 1'
#
loop_
_entity.id
_entity.type
_entity.pdbx_description
1 polymer ?
#
loop_
_entity_poly.entity_id
_entity_poly.type
_entity_poly.pdbx_seq_one_letter_code
_entity_poly.pdbx_strand_id
1 'polypeptide(L)'
;MALAKAGAGARGIPLFRHFADLAGNPNPTTLPTPCFNVINGGEHAGNKLAFQEFFIIPTGAETFKESMVIGCEVFHNLKAIIKKKHGGDATLIGDEGGFAPPVSVDSSMELLMEAIDRAGYGDKVTVGLDVAASEFLVPGENAYDLDFKTEGSEKDLSAKLSGDEMVEYYKQMIRDYPVMTVEDPFDQDDWENWSKLCNDVGKECQIVGDDLTVTNIDKIKEAVEKNACNALLLKVNQIGSVTESIDAVKLSKQNGWGVMTSHRSGETEDSYIADLAVGLCTGQIKTGAPCRGERTAKYNQLLRIEEELGDSAIYAGANFRTPEWMA
;
A
#
# COMPACT_ATOMS: atom_id res chain seq x y z
N MET A 1 -20.38 -7.42 2.55
CA MET A 1 -20.34 -6.02 3.00
C MET A 1 -21.71 -5.50 3.49
N ALA A 2 -22.77 -5.49 2.66
CA ALA A 2 -24.10 -5.00 3.06
C ALA A 2 -24.64 -5.66 4.36
N LEU A 3 -24.46 -6.98 4.49
CA LEU A 3 -24.88 -7.72 5.69
C LEU A 3 -24.19 -7.24 6.97
N ALA A 4 -22.89 -6.95 6.89
CA ALA A 4 -22.15 -6.41 8.05
C ALA A 4 -22.66 -5.00 8.46
N LYS A 5 -22.93 -4.12 7.48
CA LYS A 5 -23.56 -2.81 7.76
C LYS A 5 -24.94 -2.97 8.40
N ALA A 6 -25.77 -3.87 7.87
CA ALA A 6 -27.09 -4.17 8.46
C ALA A 6 -26.97 -4.72 9.89
N GLY A 7 -25.99 -5.60 10.14
CA GLY A 7 -25.71 -6.16 11.47
C GLY A 7 -25.28 -5.10 12.47
N ALA A 8 -24.40 -4.19 12.10
CA ALA A 8 -24.01 -3.06 12.95
C ALA A 8 -25.21 -2.15 13.25
N GLY A 9 -25.99 -1.79 12.21
CA GLY A 9 -27.20 -0.98 12.36
C GLY A 9 -28.26 -1.61 13.26
N ALA A 10 -28.50 -2.92 13.14
CA ALA A 10 -29.44 -3.64 14.00
C ALA A 10 -29.00 -3.68 15.48
N ARG A 11 -27.69 -3.60 15.75
CA ARG A 11 -27.11 -3.54 17.09
C ARG A 11 -26.96 -2.10 17.62
N GLY A 12 -27.17 -1.10 16.76
CA GLY A 12 -26.98 0.32 17.12
C GLY A 12 -25.54 0.68 17.48
N ILE A 13 -24.55 0.02 16.85
CA ILE A 13 -23.11 0.25 17.08
C ILE A 13 -22.40 0.68 15.79
N PRO A 14 -21.27 1.42 15.89
CA PRO A 14 -20.43 1.75 14.75
C PRO A 14 -19.93 0.51 14.02
N LEU A 15 -19.69 0.63 12.71
CA LEU A 15 -19.29 -0.50 11.87
C LEU A 15 -17.91 -1.06 12.27
N PHE A 16 -16.95 -0.20 12.63
CA PHE A 16 -15.63 -0.66 13.09
C PHE A 16 -15.71 -1.49 14.38
N ARG A 17 -16.62 -1.15 15.32
CA ARG A 17 -16.86 -1.95 16.53
C ARG A 17 -17.51 -3.29 16.20
N HIS A 18 -18.41 -3.31 15.22
CA HIS A 18 -19.02 -4.57 14.77
C HIS A 18 -17.96 -5.52 14.18
N PHE A 19 -17.01 -5.02 13.37
CA PHE A 19 -15.90 -5.84 12.91
C PHE A 19 -15.00 -6.32 14.04
N ALA A 20 -14.69 -5.45 14.99
CA ALA A 20 -13.92 -5.80 16.16
C ALA A 20 -14.57 -6.95 16.96
N ASP A 21 -15.88 -6.88 17.18
CA ASP A 21 -16.63 -7.93 17.85
C ASP A 21 -16.59 -9.26 17.09
N LEU A 22 -16.78 -9.22 15.76
CA LEU A 22 -16.69 -10.41 14.90
C LEU A 22 -15.29 -11.04 14.91
N ALA A 23 -14.28 -10.22 14.99
CA ALA A 23 -12.88 -10.66 15.02
C ALA A 23 -12.41 -11.04 16.43
N GLY A 24 -13.10 -10.62 17.49
CA GLY A 24 -12.67 -10.79 18.87
C GLY A 24 -11.60 -9.78 19.30
N ASN A 25 -11.52 -8.62 18.64
CA ASN A 25 -10.68 -7.50 19.07
C ASN A 25 -11.40 -6.70 20.18
N PRO A 26 -10.94 -6.72 21.43
CA PRO A 26 -11.65 -6.07 22.54
C PRO A 26 -11.54 -4.54 22.49
N ASN A 27 -10.49 -3.98 21.86
CA ASN A 27 -10.16 -2.56 21.89
C ASN A 27 -9.81 -2.03 20.48
N PRO A 28 -10.81 -1.77 19.62
CA PRO A 28 -10.55 -1.24 18.25
C PRO A 28 -10.26 0.27 18.32
N THR A 29 -9.07 0.63 18.82
CA THR A 29 -8.66 2.03 19.04
C THR A 29 -7.54 2.47 18.10
N THR A 30 -6.96 1.54 17.33
CA THR A 30 -5.81 1.82 16.46
C THR A 30 -6.25 2.33 15.10
N LEU A 31 -5.91 3.59 14.80
CA LEU A 31 -6.02 4.20 13.48
C LEU A 31 -4.86 3.71 12.59
N PRO A 32 -5.14 3.23 11.37
CA PRO A 32 -4.09 2.74 10.47
C PRO A 32 -3.23 3.89 9.94
N THR A 33 -1.94 3.62 9.70
CA THR A 33 -1.05 4.52 8.97
C THR A 33 -1.41 4.47 7.49
N PRO A 34 -1.73 5.62 6.85
CA PRO A 34 -2.06 5.65 5.44
C PRO A 34 -0.80 5.52 4.56
N CYS A 35 -0.89 4.66 3.54
CA CYS A 35 0.05 4.60 2.43
C CYS A 35 -0.58 5.40 1.27
N PHE A 36 -0.23 6.69 1.17
CA PHE A 36 -0.80 7.55 0.14
C PHE A 36 -0.11 7.30 -1.20
N ASN A 37 -0.82 6.74 -2.16
CA ASN A 37 -0.32 6.61 -3.53
C ASN A 37 -0.30 7.98 -4.22
N VAL A 38 0.88 8.56 -4.43
CA VAL A 38 1.03 9.93 -4.95
C VAL A 38 1.63 9.99 -6.36
N ILE A 39 2.24 8.90 -6.86
CA ILE A 39 2.65 8.74 -8.26
C ILE A 39 2.11 7.41 -8.78
N ASN A 40 1.43 7.46 -9.92
CA ASN A 40 0.91 6.30 -10.63
C ASN A 40 1.74 5.98 -11.87
N GLY A 41 1.97 4.70 -12.10
CA GLY A 41 2.51 4.11 -13.31
C GLY A 41 1.80 2.80 -13.62
N GLY A 42 2.52 1.81 -14.17
CA GLY A 42 1.97 0.50 -14.50
C GLY A 42 0.65 0.61 -15.29
N GLU A 43 -0.26 -0.28 -15.07
CA GLU A 43 -1.60 -0.27 -15.70
C GLU A 43 -2.51 0.86 -15.18
N HIS A 44 -2.14 1.53 -14.06
CA HIS A 44 -2.94 2.62 -13.46
C HIS A 44 -2.71 3.99 -14.12
N ALA A 45 -1.79 4.11 -15.07
CA ALA A 45 -1.49 5.37 -15.75
C ALA A 45 -0.99 5.18 -17.18
N GLY A 46 -1.25 6.16 -18.03
CA GLY A 46 -0.83 6.15 -19.45
C GLY A 46 0.63 6.59 -19.70
N ASN A 47 1.45 6.75 -18.66
CA ASN A 47 2.88 7.03 -18.79
C ASN A 47 3.71 5.75 -19.02
N LYS A 48 5.02 5.91 -19.24
CA LYS A 48 5.95 4.77 -19.47
C LYS A 48 6.53 4.18 -18.18
N LEU A 49 6.14 4.66 -17.01
CA LEU A 49 6.62 4.20 -15.71
C LEU A 49 6.20 2.75 -15.47
N ALA A 50 7.16 1.87 -15.16
CA ALA A 50 6.89 0.44 -14.99
C ALA A 50 6.17 0.14 -13.67
N PHE A 51 6.66 0.65 -12.55
CA PHE A 51 6.06 0.42 -11.24
C PHE A 51 4.71 1.14 -11.12
N GLN A 52 3.76 0.45 -10.50
CA GLN A 52 2.36 0.86 -10.49
C GLN A 52 2.07 2.02 -9.53
N GLU A 53 2.67 1.99 -8.31
CA GLU A 53 2.38 2.96 -7.27
C GLU A 53 3.61 3.33 -6.45
N PHE A 54 3.69 4.61 -6.08
CA PHE A 54 4.69 5.15 -5.17
C PHE A 54 3.99 5.82 -4.00
N PHE A 55 4.26 5.30 -2.79
CA PHE A 55 3.60 5.76 -1.57
C PHE A 55 4.46 6.74 -0.79
N ILE A 56 3.79 7.70 -0.15
CA ILE A 56 4.31 8.39 1.03
C ILE A 56 3.58 7.87 2.27
N ILE A 57 4.33 7.61 3.34
CA ILE A 57 3.82 6.97 4.55
C ILE A 57 4.23 7.81 5.75
N PRO A 58 3.31 8.59 6.37
CA PRO A 58 3.61 9.49 7.50
C PRO A 58 3.80 8.72 8.81
N THR A 59 4.86 7.91 8.91
CA THR A 59 5.15 7.06 10.08
C THR A 59 5.50 7.86 11.32
N GLY A 60 6.00 9.09 11.18
CA GLY A 60 6.37 9.99 12.27
C GLY A 60 5.27 10.95 12.72
N ALA A 61 4.04 10.83 12.21
CA ALA A 61 2.91 11.58 12.71
C ALA A 61 2.47 11.07 14.09
N GLU A 62 1.88 11.93 14.92
CA GLU A 62 1.36 11.57 16.24
C GLU A 62 -0.11 11.16 16.21
N THR A 63 -0.88 11.64 15.22
CA THR A 63 -2.30 11.39 15.07
C THR A 63 -2.64 11.07 13.62
N PHE A 64 -3.77 10.43 13.38
CA PHE A 64 -4.26 10.22 12.00
C PHE A 64 -4.53 11.57 11.31
N LYS A 65 -5.08 12.55 12.03
CA LYS A 65 -5.29 13.90 11.50
C LYS A 65 -3.99 14.56 11.07
N GLU A 66 -2.90 14.45 11.85
CA GLU A 66 -1.59 14.97 11.45
C GLU A 66 -1.08 14.25 10.20
N SER A 67 -1.24 12.93 10.12
CA SER A 67 -0.84 12.18 8.93
C SER A 67 -1.54 12.65 7.65
N MET A 68 -2.81 13.04 7.75
CA MET A 68 -3.56 13.64 6.64
C MET A 68 -3.01 14.99 6.23
N VAL A 69 -2.63 15.85 7.20
CA VAL A 69 -1.98 17.15 6.91
C VAL A 69 -0.69 16.93 6.15
N ILE A 70 0.19 16.06 6.69
CA ILE A 70 1.48 15.71 6.06
C ILE A 70 1.26 15.18 4.63
N GLY A 71 0.36 14.21 4.46
CA GLY A 71 0.05 13.63 3.15
C GLY A 71 -0.41 14.67 2.13
N CYS A 72 -1.32 15.56 2.52
CA CYS A 72 -1.82 16.64 1.65
C CYS A 72 -0.71 17.64 1.29
N GLU A 73 0.12 18.07 2.25
CA GLU A 73 1.17 19.05 2.01
C GLU A 73 2.28 18.48 1.11
N VAL A 74 2.71 17.23 1.33
CA VAL A 74 3.67 16.56 0.44
C VAL A 74 3.08 16.40 -0.96
N PHE A 75 1.81 15.96 -1.09
CA PHE A 75 1.14 15.82 -2.38
C PHE A 75 1.08 17.14 -3.17
N HIS A 76 0.76 18.25 -2.52
CA HIS A 76 0.74 19.56 -3.17
C HIS A 76 2.14 20.07 -3.53
N ASN A 77 3.16 19.81 -2.72
CA ASN A 77 4.55 20.11 -3.04
C ASN A 77 5.02 19.28 -4.25
N LEU A 78 4.70 17.99 -4.28
CA LEU A 78 4.99 17.10 -5.42
C LEU A 78 4.36 17.64 -6.72
N LYS A 79 3.09 18.05 -6.68
CA LYS A 79 2.42 18.68 -7.82
C LYS A 79 3.20 19.89 -8.36
N ALA A 80 3.64 20.76 -7.44
CA ALA A 80 4.38 21.96 -7.83
C ALA A 80 5.74 21.64 -8.46
N ILE A 81 6.44 20.62 -7.97
CA ILE A 81 7.72 20.14 -8.48
C ILE A 81 7.54 19.53 -9.88
N ILE A 82 6.58 18.61 -10.03
CA ILE A 82 6.26 17.98 -11.33
C ILE A 82 5.90 19.06 -12.35
N LYS A 83 5.03 20.00 -12.00
CA LYS A 83 4.66 21.09 -12.89
C LYS A 83 5.85 21.94 -13.35
N LYS A 84 6.79 22.21 -12.43
CA LYS A 84 8.00 23.00 -12.73
C LYS A 84 8.96 22.24 -13.64
N LYS A 85 9.14 20.92 -13.44
CA LYS A 85 10.13 20.09 -14.16
C LYS A 85 9.59 19.59 -15.51
N HIS A 86 8.32 19.20 -15.57
CA HIS A 86 7.72 18.45 -16.67
C HIS A 86 6.50 19.13 -17.31
N GLY A 87 6.07 20.30 -16.79
CA GLY A 87 4.91 21.04 -17.33
C GLY A 87 3.59 20.68 -16.67
N GLY A 88 2.52 21.39 -17.05
CA GLY A 88 1.19 21.27 -16.45
C GLY A 88 0.54 19.89 -16.69
N ASP A 89 0.69 19.37 -17.90
CA ASP A 89 0.08 18.08 -18.29
C ASP A 89 0.64 16.90 -17.52
N ALA A 90 1.89 16.97 -17.05
CA ALA A 90 2.50 15.96 -16.19
C ALA A 90 1.85 15.89 -14.79
N THR A 91 0.95 16.82 -14.44
CA THR A 91 0.18 16.79 -13.19
C THR A 91 -1.21 16.17 -13.34
N LEU A 92 -1.51 15.55 -14.48
CA LEU A 92 -2.68 14.69 -14.63
C LEU A 92 -2.57 13.50 -13.69
N ILE A 93 -3.72 13.04 -13.20
CA ILE A 93 -3.78 11.98 -12.20
C ILE A 93 -4.18 10.64 -12.84
N GLY A 94 -3.61 9.57 -12.33
CA GLY A 94 -4.01 8.20 -12.63
C GLY A 94 -5.27 7.76 -11.89
N ASP A 95 -5.57 6.48 -11.96
CA ASP A 95 -6.82 5.90 -11.46
C ASP A 95 -6.99 6.09 -9.96
N GLU A 96 -5.91 6.12 -9.20
CA GLU A 96 -5.93 6.22 -7.74
C GLU A 96 -5.63 7.63 -7.21
N GLY A 97 -5.58 8.63 -8.09
CA GLY A 97 -5.38 10.03 -7.75
C GLY A 97 -3.92 10.47 -7.65
N GLY A 98 -2.95 9.57 -7.80
CA GLY A 98 -1.53 9.88 -7.92
C GLY A 98 -1.21 10.54 -9.27
N PHE A 99 -0.16 11.38 -9.33
CA PHE A 99 0.28 12.00 -10.58
C PHE A 99 0.91 10.98 -11.52
N ALA A 100 0.82 11.21 -12.82
CA ALA A 100 1.37 10.35 -13.86
C ALA A 100 2.46 11.06 -14.70
N PRO A 101 3.58 11.53 -14.10
CA PRO A 101 4.63 12.20 -14.85
C PRO A 101 5.37 11.23 -15.79
N PRO A 102 5.98 11.74 -16.90
CA PRO A 102 6.77 10.94 -17.82
C PRO A 102 8.20 10.75 -17.27
N VAL A 103 8.38 9.94 -16.27
CA VAL A 103 9.65 9.72 -15.57
C VAL A 103 9.96 8.23 -15.40
N SER A 104 11.21 7.90 -15.06
CA SER A 104 11.65 6.56 -14.67
C SER A 104 11.33 6.27 -13.20
N VAL A 105 11.55 5.01 -12.77
CA VAL A 105 11.41 4.58 -11.36
C VAL A 105 12.32 5.43 -10.46
N ASP A 106 13.61 5.54 -10.79
CA ASP A 106 14.58 6.30 -10.00
C ASP A 106 14.21 7.79 -9.91
N SER A 107 13.82 8.40 -11.04
CA SER A 107 13.35 9.79 -11.05
C SER A 107 12.07 10.00 -10.24
N SER A 108 11.21 8.98 -10.13
CA SER A 108 10.03 9.03 -9.27
C SER A 108 10.42 9.09 -7.79
N MET A 109 11.42 8.30 -7.37
CA MET A 109 11.96 8.35 -6.01
C MET A 109 12.59 9.71 -5.70
N GLU A 110 13.39 10.27 -6.62
CA GLU A 110 13.95 11.61 -6.47
C GLU A 110 12.88 12.69 -6.32
N LEU A 111 11.79 12.62 -7.10
CA LEU A 111 10.66 13.54 -7.00
C LEU A 111 9.95 13.44 -5.64
N LEU A 112 9.78 12.22 -5.10
CA LEU A 112 9.21 12.01 -3.78
C LEU A 112 10.09 12.62 -2.69
N MET A 113 11.38 12.34 -2.70
CA MET A 113 12.31 12.87 -1.70
C MET A 113 12.36 14.40 -1.73
N GLU A 114 12.42 15.00 -2.93
CA GLU A 114 12.35 16.47 -3.08
C GLU A 114 11.05 17.05 -2.52
N ALA A 115 9.91 16.35 -2.72
CA ALA A 115 8.61 16.80 -2.23
C ALA A 115 8.49 16.71 -0.70
N ILE A 116 9.01 15.64 -0.11
CA ILE A 116 9.06 15.42 1.36
C ILE A 116 9.93 16.49 2.02
N ASP A 117 11.14 16.71 1.49
CA ASP A 117 12.08 17.70 2.02
C ASP A 117 11.52 19.13 1.91
N ARG A 118 10.93 19.46 0.75
CA ARG A 118 10.33 20.77 0.52
C ARG A 118 9.11 21.03 1.42
N ALA A 119 8.37 19.99 1.78
CA ALA A 119 7.27 20.08 2.74
C ALA A 119 7.76 20.17 4.20
N GLY A 120 9.05 19.89 4.47
CA GLY A 120 9.65 19.93 5.81
C GLY A 120 9.40 18.69 6.66
N TYR A 121 9.16 17.51 6.02
CA TYR A 121 8.80 16.26 6.71
C TYR A 121 9.82 15.13 6.50
N GLY A 122 11.10 15.45 6.26
CA GLY A 122 12.14 14.45 5.99
C GLY A 122 12.33 13.40 7.09
N ASP A 123 12.02 13.75 8.33
CA ASP A 123 12.11 12.87 9.51
C ASP A 123 10.78 12.18 9.88
N LYS A 124 9.67 12.54 9.21
CA LYS A 124 8.32 12.04 9.52
C LYS A 124 7.72 11.13 8.46
N VAL A 125 8.29 11.12 7.26
CA VAL A 125 7.73 10.40 6.11
C VAL A 125 8.72 9.37 5.60
N THR A 126 8.25 8.13 5.52
CA THR A 126 8.91 7.05 4.78
C THR A 126 8.18 6.81 3.46
N VAL A 127 8.76 6.00 2.59
CA VAL A 127 8.20 5.70 1.28
C VAL A 127 7.91 4.21 1.11
N GLY A 128 7.08 3.88 0.13
CA GLY A 128 6.78 2.52 -0.25
C GLY A 128 6.41 2.42 -1.72
N LEU A 129 6.31 1.20 -2.20
CA LEU A 129 6.09 0.88 -3.60
C LEU A 129 5.03 -0.22 -3.73
N ASP A 130 4.20 -0.12 -4.77
CA ASP A 130 3.54 -1.26 -5.38
C ASP A 130 4.12 -1.43 -6.78
N VAL A 131 4.78 -2.55 -6.99
CA VAL A 131 5.49 -2.82 -8.23
C VAL A 131 4.58 -3.45 -9.26
N ALA A 132 3.67 -4.33 -8.83
CA ALA A 132 2.80 -5.15 -9.66
C ALA A 132 3.59 -5.87 -10.78
N ALA A 133 4.67 -6.57 -10.38
CA ALA A 133 5.69 -7.05 -11.32
C ALA A 133 5.18 -8.11 -12.31
N SER A 134 4.03 -8.77 -12.03
CA SER A 134 3.40 -9.69 -12.99
C SER A 134 3.07 -9.02 -14.32
N GLU A 135 2.80 -7.69 -14.32
CA GLU A 135 2.46 -6.93 -15.52
C GLU A 135 3.62 -6.82 -16.54
N PHE A 136 4.85 -6.92 -16.06
CA PHE A 136 6.02 -6.80 -16.92
C PHE A 136 6.98 -8.00 -16.89
N LEU A 137 6.49 -9.16 -16.41
CA LEU A 137 7.17 -10.43 -16.60
C LEU A 137 7.23 -10.76 -18.11
N VAL A 138 8.41 -11.12 -18.60
CA VAL A 138 8.60 -11.50 -20.01
C VAL A 138 8.12 -12.95 -20.21
N PRO A 139 7.10 -13.22 -21.03
CA PRO A 139 6.57 -14.56 -21.21
C PRO A 139 7.64 -15.56 -21.68
N GLY A 140 7.78 -16.67 -20.93
CA GLY A 140 8.74 -17.74 -21.25
C GLY A 140 10.19 -17.45 -20.87
N GLU A 141 10.45 -16.32 -20.23
CA GLU A 141 11.76 -15.95 -19.69
C GLU A 141 11.61 -15.65 -18.19
N ASN A 142 12.61 -15.97 -17.40
CA ASN A 142 12.64 -15.55 -15.98
C ASN A 142 13.24 -14.14 -15.90
N ALA A 143 12.54 -13.15 -16.45
CA ALA A 143 13.01 -11.78 -16.57
C ALA A 143 11.85 -10.77 -16.55
N TYR A 144 12.14 -9.58 -16.07
CA TYR A 144 11.22 -8.46 -15.87
C TYR A 144 11.64 -7.28 -16.73
N ASP A 145 10.74 -6.74 -17.54
CA ASP A 145 11.01 -5.69 -18.51
C ASP A 145 10.51 -4.33 -18.02
N LEU A 146 11.38 -3.53 -17.41
CA LEU A 146 11.03 -2.21 -16.88
C LEU A 146 10.69 -1.16 -17.96
N ASP A 147 10.88 -1.49 -19.26
CA ASP A 147 10.46 -0.66 -20.39
C ASP A 147 9.36 -1.34 -21.24
N PHE A 148 8.53 -2.18 -20.59
CA PHE A 148 7.52 -3.00 -21.26
C PHE A 148 6.47 -2.20 -22.04
N LYS A 149 6.23 -0.93 -21.67
CA LYS A 149 5.29 -0.03 -22.35
C LYS A 149 5.84 0.65 -23.60
N THR A 150 7.13 0.48 -23.89
CA THR A 150 7.77 1.06 -25.08
C THR A 150 7.84 0.01 -26.18
N GLU A 151 7.38 0.37 -27.38
CA GLU A 151 7.37 -0.50 -28.55
C GLU A 151 8.42 -0.08 -29.59
N GLY A 152 8.83 -1.05 -30.42
CA GLY A 152 9.67 -0.81 -31.59
C GLY A 152 11.11 -0.44 -31.26
N SER A 153 11.70 0.44 -32.08
CA SER A 153 13.12 0.81 -32.00
C SER A 153 13.49 1.73 -30.83
N GLU A 154 12.50 2.26 -30.12
CA GLU A 154 12.71 3.12 -28.95
C GLU A 154 12.86 2.31 -27.65
N LYS A 155 12.58 1.00 -27.69
CA LYS A 155 12.63 0.12 -26.52
C LYS A 155 14.05 -0.05 -25.99
N ASP A 156 14.23 0.16 -24.68
CA ASP A 156 15.50 -0.08 -24.01
C ASP A 156 15.62 -1.55 -23.59
N LEU A 157 16.38 -2.32 -24.35
CA LEU A 157 16.62 -3.73 -24.04
C LEU A 157 17.47 -3.95 -22.78
N SER A 158 18.18 -2.94 -22.30
CA SER A 158 18.94 -3.01 -21.04
C SER A 158 18.06 -2.85 -19.80
N ALA A 159 16.81 -2.41 -19.96
CA ALA A 159 15.82 -2.33 -18.90
C ALA A 159 15.23 -3.69 -18.51
N LYS A 160 15.62 -4.78 -19.18
CA LYS A 160 15.21 -6.14 -18.87
C LYS A 160 16.15 -6.75 -17.85
N LEU A 161 15.61 -7.10 -16.68
CA LEU A 161 16.33 -7.63 -15.54
C LEU A 161 15.88 -9.07 -15.25
N SER A 162 16.81 -9.94 -14.88
CA SER A 162 16.50 -11.24 -14.28
C SER A 162 15.92 -11.09 -12.88
N GLY A 163 15.32 -12.15 -12.34
CA GLY A 163 14.82 -12.14 -10.96
C GLY A 163 15.90 -11.80 -9.93
N ASP A 164 17.13 -12.33 -10.11
CA ASP A 164 18.27 -12.00 -9.25
C ASP A 164 18.67 -10.53 -9.31
N GLU A 165 18.68 -9.94 -10.51
CA GLU A 165 18.98 -8.52 -10.71
C GLU A 165 17.88 -7.64 -10.11
N MET A 166 16.59 -8.06 -10.18
CA MET A 166 15.49 -7.37 -9.51
C MET A 166 15.65 -7.40 -7.98
N VAL A 167 16.09 -8.52 -7.38
CA VAL A 167 16.41 -8.59 -5.94
C VAL A 167 17.46 -7.54 -5.58
N GLU A 168 18.57 -7.47 -6.32
CA GLU A 168 19.62 -6.47 -6.04
C GLU A 168 19.15 -5.03 -6.29
N TYR A 169 18.28 -4.80 -7.28
CA TYR A 169 17.67 -3.50 -7.54
C TYR A 169 16.83 -3.02 -6.34
N TYR A 170 15.97 -3.86 -5.78
CA TYR A 170 15.22 -3.53 -4.55
C TYR A 170 16.13 -3.29 -3.35
N LYS A 171 17.15 -4.12 -3.17
CA LYS A 171 18.13 -3.95 -2.08
C LYS A 171 18.86 -2.61 -2.19
N GLN A 172 19.21 -2.20 -3.41
CA GLN A 172 19.84 -0.89 -3.63
C GLN A 172 18.87 0.25 -3.29
N MET A 173 17.60 0.14 -3.75
CA MET A 173 16.58 1.14 -3.49
C MET A 173 16.29 1.30 -1.98
N ILE A 174 16.23 0.17 -1.23
CA ILE A 174 16.05 0.18 0.24
C ILE A 174 17.27 0.82 0.94
N ARG A 175 18.47 0.67 0.42
CA ARG A 175 19.68 1.32 0.96
C ARG A 175 19.71 2.83 0.69
N ASP A 176 19.26 3.26 -0.47
CA ASP A 176 19.41 4.65 -0.94
C ASP A 176 18.25 5.55 -0.47
N TYR A 177 17.08 4.97 -0.21
CA TYR A 177 15.85 5.68 0.15
C TYR A 177 15.19 5.06 1.40
N PRO A 178 14.38 5.80 2.15
CA PRO A 178 13.66 5.28 3.32
C PRO A 178 12.47 4.40 2.91
N VAL A 179 12.72 3.34 2.12
CA VAL A 179 11.71 2.40 1.65
C VAL A 179 11.36 1.42 2.77
N MET A 180 10.11 1.47 3.25
CA MET A 180 9.62 0.65 4.36
C MET A 180 8.71 -0.49 3.91
N THR A 181 8.20 -0.45 2.67
CA THR A 181 7.31 -1.48 2.13
C THR A 181 7.43 -1.59 0.63
N VAL A 182 7.44 -2.83 0.13
CA VAL A 182 7.38 -3.17 -1.30
C VAL A 182 6.28 -4.22 -1.48
N GLU A 183 5.30 -3.90 -2.32
CA GLU A 183 4.19 -4.77 -2.68
C GLU A 183 4.45 -5.36 -4.06
N ASP A 184 4.16 -6.65 -4.22
CA ASP A 184 4.27 -7.45 -5.44
C ASP A 184 5.57 -7.23 -6.24
N PRO A 185 6.74 -7.45 -5.59
CA PRO A 185 8.05 -7.23 -6.23
C PRO A 185 8.36 -8.20 -7.38
N PHE A 186 7.68 -9.32 -7.47
CA PHE A 186 7.84 -10.35 -8.48
C PHE A 186 6.50 -10.87 -8.98
N ASP A 187 6.53 -11.63 -10.06
CA ASP A 187 5.36 -12.36 -10.55
C ASP A 187 4.77 -13.28 -9.46
N GLN A 188 3.45 -13.42 -9.48
CA GLN A 188 2.68 -14.17 -8.49
C GLN A 188 3.07 -15.66 -8.39
N ASP A 189 3.76 -16.21 -9.37
CA ASP A 189 4.23 -17.60 -9.40
C ASP A 189 5.74 -17.74 -9.20
N ASP A 190 6.49 -16.62 -9.07
CA ASP A 190 7.95 -16.59 -8.86
C ASP A 190 8.34 -16.72 -7.38
N TRP A 191 7.89 -17.78 -6.73
CA TRP A 191 8.12 -18.05 -5.30
C TRP A 191 9.58 -17.98 -4.86
N GLU A 192 10.52 -18.32 -5.75
CA GLU A 192 11.94 -18.33 -5.45
C GLU A 192 12.48 -16.93 -5.16
N ASN A 193 12.22 -15.98 -6.05
CA ASN A 193 12.69 -14.60 -5.89
C ASN A 193 11.94 -13.87 -4.77
N TRP A 194 10.65 -14.16 -4.57
CA TRP A 194 9.92 -13.68 -3.39
C TRP A 194 10.61 -14.09 -2.09
N SER A 195 10.89 -15.39 -1.93
CA SER A 195 11.54 -15.92 -0.72
C SER A 195 12.94 -15.35 -0.55
N LYS A 196 13.70 -15.17 -1.64
CA LYS A 196 15.05 -14.60 -1.62
C LYS A 196 15.02 -13.16 -1.12
N LEU A 197 14.17 -12.30 -1.68
CA LEU A 197 14.04 -10.91 -1.25
C LEU A 197 13.59 -10.82 0.21
N CYS A 198 12.55 -11.58 0.59
CA CYS A 198 12.03 -11.55 1.96
C CYS A 198 13.07 -12.01 2.99
N ASN A 199 13.90 -13.00 2.66
CA ASN A 199 15.01 -13.44 3.53
C ASN A 199 16.08 -12.36 3.67
N ASP A 200 16.40 -11.63 2.59
CA ASP A 200 17.47 -10.63 2.58
C ASP A 200 17.06 -9.35 3.31
N VAL A 201 15.85 -8.83 3.08
CA VAL A 201 15.44 -7.49 3.57
C VAL A 201 14.21 -7.49 4.49
N GLY A 202 13.54 -8.63 4.70
CA GLY A 202 12.25 -8.68 5.41
C GLY A 202 12.25 -8.18 6.86
N LYS A 203 13.43 -8.08 7.49
CA LYS A 203 13.58 -7.48 8.82
C LYS A 203 13.47 -5.95 8.77
N GLU A 204 14.00 -5.35 7.72
CA GLU A 204 14.08 -3.89 7.54
C GLU A 204 12.89 -3.36 6.74
N CYS A 205 12.50 -4.09 5.70
CA CYS A 205 11.44 -3.71 4.77
C CYS A 205 10.28 -4.72 4.81
N GLN A 206 9.06 -4.22 4.75
CA GLN A 206 7.86 -5.04 4.62
C GLN A 206 7.70 -5.50 3.16
N ILE A 207 7.54 -6.80 2.94
CA ILE A 207 7.25 -7.38 1.63
C ILE A 207 5.79 -7.82 1.65
N VAL A 208 4.96 -7.16 0.84
CA VAL A 208 3.50 -7.35 0.83
C VAL A 208 3.09 -8.22 -0.34
N GLY A 209 2.35 -9.28 -0.06
CA GLY A 209 1.75 -10.13 -1.10
C GLY A 209 0.31 -9.71 -1.38
N ASP A 210 0.04 -9.19 -2.59
CA ASP A 210 -1.29 -9.01 -3.16
C ASP A 210 -1.62 -10.17 -4.10
N ASP A 211 -1.09 -10.18 -5.30
CA ASP A 211 -1.35 -11.23 -6.30
C ASP A 211 -0.79 -12.59 -5.87
N LEU A 212 0.30 -12.60 -5.10
CA LEU A 212 0.84 -13.82 -4.50
C LEU A 212 -0.16 -14.52 -3.59
N THR A 213 -0.91 -13.78 -2.76
CA THR A 213 -1.76 -14.34 -1.70
C THR A 213 -3.26 -14.25 -1.98
N VAL A 214 -3.68 -13.28 -2.78
CA VAL A 214 -5.08 -12.95 -3.15
C VAL A 214 -6.07 -13.02 -1.96
N THR A 215 -5.61 -12.64 -0.76
CA THR A 215 -6.36 -12.75 0.51
C THR A 215 -6.83 -14.21 0.80
N ASN A 216 -6.19 -15.22 0.22
CA ASN A 216 -6.58 -16.63 0.33
C ASN A 216 -5.76 -17.34 1.41
N ILE A 217 -6.45 -17.99 2.37
CA ILE A 217 -5.83 -18.66 3.51
C ILE A 217 -4.80 -19.71 3.11
N ASP A 218 -5.06 -20.48 2.05
CA ASP A 218 -4.16 -21.54 1.63
C ASP A 218 -2.90 -20.98 0.94
N LYS A 219 -3.05 -19.89 0.17
CA LYS A 219 -1.91 -19.14 -0.37
C LYS A 219 -1.09 -18.45 0.73
N ILE A 220 -1.74 -17.91 1.77
CA ILE A 220 -1.05 -17.33 2.93
C ILE A 220 -0.23 -18.40 3.65
N LYS A 221 -0.77 -19.60 3.88
CA LYS A 221 -0.01 -20.73 4.49
C LYS A 221 1.21 -21.08 3.64
N GLU A 222 1.03 -21.22 2.33
CA GLU A 222 2.14 -21.50 1.40
C GLU A 222 3.21 -20.41 1.47
N ALA A 223 2.82 -19.15 1.50
CA ALA A 223 3.75 -18.03 1.60
C ALA A 223 4.49 -17.98 2.95
N VAL A 224 3.82 -18.36 4.05
CA VAL A 224 4.45 -18.53 5.36
C VAL A 224 5.48 -19.66 5.34
N GLU A 225 5.12 -20.83 4.81
CA GLU A 225 6.01 -21.99 4.73
C GLU A 225 7.27 -21.70 3.90
N LYS A 226 7.12 -20.91 2.84
CA LYS A 226 8.22 -20.54 1.95
C LYS A 226 8.97 -19.27 2.40
N ASN A 227 8.50 -18.58 3.45
CA ASN A 227 8.98 -17.25 3.84
C ASN A 227 9.01 -16.27 2.65
N ALA A 228 7.96 -16.29 1.82
CA ALA A 228 7.93 -15.53 0.57
C ALA A 228 7.59 -14.05 0.77
N CYS A 229 6.78 -13.73 1.76
CA CYS A 229 6.44 -12.35 2.15
C CYS A 229 6.24 -12.27 3.67
N ASN A 230 6.05 -11.07 4.20
CA ASN A 230 5.85 -10.83 5.63
C ASN A 230 4.69 -9.87 5.92
N ALA A 231 3.85 -9.62 4.92
CA ALA A 231 2.61 -8.87 5.07
C ALA A 231 1.56 -9.30 4.04
N LEU A 232 0.30 -9.25 4.47
CA LEU A 232 -0.88 -9.49 3.65
C LEU A 232 -1.41 -8.17 3.09
N LEU A 233 -1.71 -8.10 1.80
CA LEU A 233 -2.64 -7.11 1.28
C LEU A 233 -4.07 -7.65 1.43
N LEU A 234 -4.87 -6.97 2.23
CA LEU A 234 -6.24 -7.39 2.53
C LEU A 234 -7.21 -6.75 1.54
N LYS A 235 -7.77 -7.54 0.64
CA LYS A 235 -8.84 -7.14 -0.29
C LYS A 235 -10.06 -8.04 -0.10
N VAL A 236 -11.09 -7.53 0.59
CA VAL A 236 -12.31 -8.31 0.94
C VAL A 236 -12.98 -8.93 -0.28
N ASN A 237 -12.97 -8.25 -1.42
CA ASN A 237 -13.61 -8.73 -2.63
C ASN A 237 -12.81 -9.80 -3.40
N GLN A 238 -11.51 -9.98 -3.13
CA GLN A 238 -10.72 -11.07 -3.70
C GLN A 238 -11.16 -12.41 -3.12
N ILE A 239 -11.24 -12.52 -1.79
CA ILE A 239 -11.72 -13.75 -1.13
C ILE A 239 -13.25 -13.85 -1.10
N GLY A 240 -13.94 -12.70 -1.12
CA GLY A 240 -15.38 -12.61 -1.35
C GLY A 240 -16.26 -12.59 -0.10
N SER A 241 -15.74 -12.88 1.09
CA SER A 241 -16.49 -12.78 2.34
C SER A 241 -15.70 -12.08 3.46
N VAL A 242 -16.43 -11.44 4.38
CA VAL A 242 -15.85 -10.79 5.55
C VAL A 242 -15.28 -11.83 6.54
N THR A 243 -15.95 -12.96 6.66
CA THR A 243 -15.50 -14.05 7.54
C THR A 243 -14.13 -14.55 7.12
N GLU A 244 -13.95 -14.91 5.86
CA GLU A 244 -12.67 -15.37 5.33
C GLU A 244 -11.60 -14.27 5.38
N SER A 245 -11.99 -13.00 5.18
CA SER A 245 -11.09 -11.85 5.36
C SER A 245 -10.57 -11.74 6.80
N ILE A 246 -11.45 -11.93 7.81
CA ILE A 246 -11.06 -11.94 9.22
C ILE A 246 -10.12 -13.12 9.50
N ASP A 247 -10.40 -14.29 8.97
CA ASP A 247 -9.56 -15.48 9.15
C ASP A 247 -8.18 -15.29 8.49
N ALA A 248 -8.10 -14.67 7.31
CA ALA A 248 -6.84 -14.31 6.66
C ALA A 248 -6.01 -13.32 7.50
N VAL A 249 -6.65 -12.28 8.07
CA VAL A 249 -5.99 -11.33 8.97
C VAL A 249 -5.46 -12.03 10.21
N LYS A 250 -6.26 -12.88 10.86
CA LYS A 250 -5.83 -13.64 12.04
C LYS A 250 -4.63 -14.53 11.74
N LEU A 251 -4.70 -15.28 10.65
CA LEU A 251 -3.60 -16.16 10.23
C LEU A 251 -2.31 -15.36 9.97
N SER A 252 -2.40 -14.23 9.28
CA SER A 252 -1.25 -13.37 9.02
C SER A 252 -0.62 -12.85 10.31
N LYS A 253 -1.43 -12.29 11.23
CA LYS A 253 -0.95 -11.79 12.52
C LYS A 253 -0.35 -12.88 13.41
N GLN A 254 -0.94 -14.09 13.43
CA GLN A 254 -0.40 -15.25 14.18
C GLN A 254 0.99 -15.68 13.70
N ASN A 255 1.34 -15.36 12.44
CA ASN A 255 2.67 -15.61 11.88
C ASN A 255 3.59 -14.37 11.93
N GLY A 256 3.22 -13.32 12.68
CA GLY A 256 4.00 -12.10 12.82
C GLY A 256 4.00 -11.19 11.60
N TRP A 257 3.06 -11.39 10.68
CA TRP A 257 2.92 -10.58 9.48
C TRP A 257 2.19 -9.27 9.74
N GLY A 258 2.56 -8.24 8.98
CA GLY A 258 1.76 -7.03 8.81
C GLY A 258 0.50 -7.28 7.99
N VAL A 259 -0.47 -6.38 8.10
CA VAL A 259 -1.68 -6.41 7.26
C VAL A 259 -1.97 -5.01 6.74
N MET A 260 -2.03 -4.84 5.43
CA MET A 260 -2.39 -3.60 4.77
C MET A 260 -3.80 -3.72 4.19
N THR A 261 -4.76 -2.99 4.74
CA THR A 261 -6.12 -2.93 4.19
C THR A 261 -6.11 -2.13 2.90
N SER A 262 -6.62 -2.70 1.82
CA SER A 262 -6.53 -2.10 0.49
C SER A 262 -7.89 -1.84 -0.15
N HIS A 263 -7.93 -0.76 -0.93
CA HIS A 263 -8.97 -0.48 -1.91
C HIS A 263 -8.76 -1.30 -3.20
N ARG A 264 -9.50 -0.93 -4.23
CA ARG A 264 -9.28 -1.36 -5.62
C ARG A 264 -9.11 -0.11 -6.50
N SER A 265 -8.48 -0.27 -7.69
CA SER A 265 -8.39 0.83 -8.67
C SER A 265 -9.77 1.33 -9.06
N GLY A 266 -10.75 0.44 -9.28
CA GLY A 266 -12.16 0.77 -9.50
C GLY A 266 -12.95 0.85 -8.19
N GLU A 267 -12.93 2.00 -7.51
CA GLU A 267 -13.57 2.25 -6.22
C GLU A 267 -14.85 3.08 -6.30
N THR A 268 -15.62 3.02 -5.21
CA THR A 268 -16.78 3.86 -4.93
C THR A 268 -16.53 4.73 -3.69
N GLU A 269 -17.43 5.68 -3.38
CA GLU A 269 -17.38 6.51 -2.17
C GLU A 269 -17.76 5.75 -0.88
N ASP A 270 -18.00 4.45 -0.95
CA ASP A 270 -18.23 3.62 0.25
C ASP A 270 -16.97 3.56 1.12
N SER A 271 -17.10 3.91 2.39
CA SER A 271 -15.99 3.99 3.35
C SER A 271 -15.71 2.69 4.11
N TYR A 272 -16.34 1.59 3.74
CA TYR A 272 -16.32 0.30 4.44
C TYR A 272 -14.95 -0.17 4.92
N ILE A 273 -13.92 -0.05 4.07
CA ILE A 273 -12.58 -0.53 4.38
C ILE A 273 -11.88 0.29 5.47
N ALA A 274 -12.29 1.55 5.70
CA ALA A 274 -11.80 2.36 6.81
C ALA A 274 -12.24 1.78 8.17
N ASP A 275 -13.53 1.47 8.30
CA ASP A 275 -14.09 0.79 9.48
C ASP A 275 -13.46 -0.60 9.66
N LEU A 276 -13.24 -1.34 8.57
CA LEU A 276 -12.60 -2.66 8.59
C LEU A 276 -11.17 -2.57 9.13
N ALA A 277 -10.38 -1.61 8.66
CA ALA A 277 -8.99 -1.43 9.08
C ALA A 277 -8.87 -1.18 10.60
N VAL A 278 -9.75 -0.34 11.16
CA VAL A 278 -9.78 -0.07 12.60
C VAL A 278 -10.29 -1.28 13.37
N GLY A 279 -11.38 -1.89 12.94
CA GLY A 279 -11.99 -3.04 13.61
C GLY A 279 -11.05 -4.25 13.68
N LEU A 280 -10.29 -4.50 12.63
CA LEU A 280 -9.32 -5.59 12.55
C LEU A 280 -7.91 -5.19 12.99
N CYS A 281 -7.71 -3.95 13.44
CA CYS A 281 -6.40 -3.44 13.87
C CYS A 281 -5.29 -3.77 12.86
N THR A 282 -5.52 -3.46 11.57
CA THR A 282 -4.57 -3.85 10.52
C THR A 282 -3.30 -2.99 10.52
N GLY A 283 -3.35 -1.82 11.10
CA GLY A 283 -2.22 -0.91 11.25
C GLY A 283 -1.87 -0.10 10.00
N GLN A 284 -2.36 -0.52 8.82
CA GLN A 284 -2.06 0.12 7.55
C GLN A 284 -3.30 0.18 6.67
N ILE A 285 -3.40 1.23 5.84
CA ILE A 285 -4.41 1.35 4.80
C ILE A 285 -3.82 1.92 3.51
N LYS A 286 -4.04 1.24 2.39
CA LYS A 286 -3.75 1.70 1.03
C LYS A 286 -5.06 2.04 0.37
N THR A 287 -5.35 3.34 0.18
CA THR A 287 -6.62 3.78 -0.41
C THR A 287 -6.47 5.01 -1.32
N GLY A 288 -5.33 5.06 -2.04
CA GLY A 288 -5.04 6.06 -3.05
C GLY A 288 -4.42 7.35 -2.50
N ALA A 289 -4.34 8.37 -3.35
CA ALA A 289 -3.85 9.70 -3.01
C ALA A 289 -4.87 10.45 -2.12
N PRO A 290 -4.46 11.55 -1.45
CA PRO A 290 -5.39 12.48 -0.81
C PRO A 290 -6.13 13.34 -1.86
N CYS A 291 -6.68 12.68 -2.87
CA CYS A 291 -7.31 13.22 -4.06
C CYS A 291 -8.37 12.24 -4.56
N ARG A 292 -9.39 12.73 -5.29
CA ARG A 292 -10.56 11.98 -5.77
C ARG A 292 -11.51 11.55 -4.62
N GLY A 293 -12.82 11.74 -4.82
CA GLY A 293 -13.86 11.55 -3.80
C GLY A 293 -13.92 10.14 -3.25
N GLU A 294 -13.79 9.14 -4.13
CA GLU A 294 -13.80 7.72 -3.74
C GLU A 294 -12.60 7.31 -2.86
N ARG A 295 -11.50 8.06 -2.87
CA ARG A 295 -10.33 7.86 -2.01
C ARG A 295 -10.50 8.62 -0.69
N THR A 296 -10.78 9.92 -0.79
CA THR A 296 -10.94 10.78 0.39
C THR A 296 -12.11 10.38 1.28
N ALA A 297 -13.13 9.69 0.75
CA ALA A 297 -14.22 9.14 1.54
C ALA A 297 -13.73 8.21 2.66
N LYS A 298 -12.71 7.36 2.39
CA LYS A 298 -12.11 6.46 3.38
C LYS A 298 -11.29 7.22 4.42
N TYR A 299 -10.47 8.17 3.97
CA TYR A 299 -9.70 9.02 4.88
C TYR A 299 -10.60 9.87 5.79
N ASN A 300 -11.67 10.46 5.24
CA ASN A 300 -12.64 11.21 6.02
C ASN A 300 -13.38 10.32 7.05
N GLN A 301 -13.59 9.04 6.74
CA GLN A 301 -14.17 8.09 7.71
C GLN A 301 -13.19 7.81 8.85
N LEU A 302 -11.90 7.66 8.57
CA LEU A 302 -10.88 7.47 9.60
C LEU A 302 -10.77 8.71 10.52
N LEU A 303 -10.87 9.93 9.95
CA LEU A 303 -10.94 11.16 10.77
C LEU A 303 -12.16 11.17 11.70
N ARG A 304 -13.35 10.72 11.23
CA ARG A 304 -14.55 10.60 12.08
C ARG A 304 -14.39 9.55 13.17
N ILE A 305 -13.73 8.42 12.86
CA ILE A 305 -13.44 7.38 13.85
C ILE A 305 -12.46 7.91 14.90
N GLU A 306 -11.40 8.64 14.48
CA GLU A 306 -10.46 9.27 15.41
C GLU A 306 -11.18 10.24 16.35
N GLU A 307 -12.08 11.09 15.83
CA GLU A 307 -12.88 12.01 16.61
C GLU A 307 -13.83 11.27 17.59
N GLU A 308 -14.46 10.17 17.15
CA GLU A 308 -15.33 9.33 18.01
C GLU A 308 -14.55 8.67 19.16
N LEU A 309 -13.33 8.20 18.88
CA LEU A 309 -12.46 7.56 19.86
C LEU A 309 -11.86 8.57 20.86
N GLY A 310 -11.69 9.84 20.46
CA GLY A 310 -11.12 10.90 21.29
C GLY A 310 -9.77 10.51 21.86
N ASP A 311 -9.57 10.68 23.17
CA ASP A 311 -8.31 10.39 23.87
C ASP A 311 -7.91 8.89 23.85
N SER A 312 -8.81 8.00 23.45
CA SER A 312 -8.48 6.57 23.31
C SER A 312 -7.90 6.21 21.92
N ALA A 313 -7.94 7.14 20.97
CA ALA A 313 -7.39 6.91 19.63
C ALA A 313 -5.86 6.73 19.69
N ILE A 314 -5.39 5.68 19.04
CA ILE A 314 -3.95 5.38 18.89
C ILE A 314 -3.63 5.40 17.40
N TYR A 315 -2.69 6.22 17.00
CA TYR A 315 -2.18 6.18 15.63
C TYR A 315 -1.08 5.13 15.51
N ALA A 316 -1.18 4.22 14.56
CA ALA A 316 -0.20 3.13 14.40
C ALA A 316 1.21 3.66 14.11
N GLY A 317 1.33 4.70 13.27
CA GLY A 317 2.60 5.39 13.03
C GLY A 317 3.72 4.43 12.63
N ALA A 318 4.85 4.49 13.31
CA ALA A 318 6.01 3.63 13.08
C ALA A 318 5.73 2.13 13.40
N ASN A 319 4.71 1.83 14.20
CA ASN A 319 4.31 0.47 14.55
C ASN A 319 3.29 -0.14 13.55
N PHE A 320 3.15 0.44 12.37
CA PHE A 320 2.15 0.05 11.39
C PHE A 320 2.20 -1.43 10.98
N ARG A 321 3.35 -2.09 11.07
CA ARG A 321 3.53 -3.51 10.74
C ARG A 321 2.97 -4.45 11.80
N THR A 322 3.05 -4.06 13.08
CA THR A 322 2.70 -4.91 14.23
C THR A 322 1.90 -4.17 15.28
N PRO A 323 0.72 -3.61 14.94
CA PRO A 323 -0.12 -2.96 15.94
C PRO A 323 -0.65 -3.98 16.95
N GLU A 324 -0.78 -3.54 18.21
CA GLU A 324 -1.18 -4.39 19.32
C GLU A 324 -2.63 -4.91 19.20
N TRP A 325 -2.78 -6.05 18.63
CA TRP A 325 -3.91 -6.98 18.76
C TRP A 325 -3.48 -8.31 18.17
N MET A 326 -3.60 -9.39 18.95
CA MET A 326 -3.07 -10.72 18.62
C MET A 326 -1.53 -10.77 18.52
N ALA A 327 -0.81 -9.92 19.27
CA ALA A 327 0.62 -10.01 19.44
C ALA A 327 0.98 -11.16 20.39
#